data_ff682f903dcd834126eca3658b621128
#
_entry.id   ff682f903dcd834126eca3658b621128
#
_cell.length_a   1.000
_cell.length_b   1.000
_cell.length_c   1.000
_cell.angle_alpha   90.00
_cell.angle_beta   90.00
_cell.angle_gamma   90.00
#
_symmetry.space_group_name_H-M   'P 1'
#
loop_
_entity.id
_entity.type
_entity.pdbx_description
1 polymer ?
#
loop_
_entity_poly.entity_id
_entity_poly.type
_entity_poly.pdbx_seq_one_letter_code
_entity_poly.pdbx_strand_id
1 'polypeptide(L)'
;MRINSSGNVGIGVVPEAWDSSYTAVQIGGAASIMSQTTASSNGPYILNNARWNSGFKYNATGAASSHDMINGVHYFNVAPSGTADSAISWTTAMTINNSGNVGIGTSSPARDLVIGVGGDGAGIDVNVTSSTIGQIRIGKTFSGSTTAMVFKSNGSTVGSIGYTNSSTSYNTSSDYRLKTDVQPMTGAADRVKLLKPCNFEWI
;
A
#
# COMPACT_ATOMS: atom_id res chain seq x y z
N MET A 1 -26.37 12.23 27.72
CA MET A 1 -25.63 13.23 26.90
C MET A 1 -25.21 14.38 27.81
N ARG A 2 -23.97 14.81 27.69
CA ARG A 2 -23.43 16.02 28.37
C ARG A 2 -22.81 16.95 27.35
N ILE A 3 -22.91 18.24 27.58
CA ILE A 3 -22.20 19.29 26.83
C ILE A 3 -21.38 20.04 27.87
N ASN A 4 -20.07 20.17 27.70
CA ASN A 4 -19.22 20.94 28.59
C ASN A 4 -19.17 22.42 28.17
N SER A 5 -18.51 23.27 28.96
CA SER A 5 -18.39 24.71 28.71
C SER A 5 -17.58 25.05 27.45
N SER A 6 -16.80 24.11 26.92
CA SER A 6 -16.06 24.24 25.67
C SER A 6 -16.82 23.76 24.46
N GLY A 7 -18.09 23.37 24.60
CA GLY A 7 -18.94 22.89 23.52
C GLY A 7 -18.74 21.42 23.12
N ASN A 8 -17.88 20.67 23.81
CA ASN A 8 -17.70 19.24 23.55
C ASN A 8 -18.88 18.43 24.08
N VAL A 9 -19.28 17.43 23.31
CA VAL A 9 -20.43 16.56 23.60
C VAL A 9 -19.97 15.19 24.06
N GLY A 10 -20.47 14.70 25.18
CA GLY A 10 -20.30 13.33 25.66
C GLY A 10 -21.61 12.55 25.62
N ILE A 11 -21.61 11.41 24.96
CA ILE A 11 -22.71 10.44 24.89
C ILE A 11 -22.28 9.21 25.69
N GLY A 12 -22.93 8.99 26.86
CA GLY A 12 -22.57 7.90 27.76
C GLY A 12 -21.26 8.12 28.53
N VAL A 13 -20.67 9.33 28.44
CA VAL A 13 -19.40 9.68 29.09
C VAL A 13 -19.40 11.18 29.44
N VAL A 14 -18.57 11.58 30.38
CA VAL A 14 -18.16 12.97 30.55
C VAL A 14 -17.08 13.24 29.52
N PRO A 15 -17.23 14.25 28.63
CA PRO A 15 -16.20 14.53 27.64
C PRO A 15 -14.82 14.74 28.29
N GLU A 16 -13.81 14.14 27.70
CA GLU A 16 -12.41 14.39 28.08
C GLU A 16 -12.02 15.86 27.88
N ALA A 17 -10.85 16.24 28.39
CA ALA A 17 -10.28 17.54 28.15
C ALA A 17 -9.72 17.61 26.71
N TRP A 18 -10.46 18.27 25.82
CA TRP A 18 -10.04 18.56 24.45
C TRP A 18 -9.38 19.94 24.39
N ASP A 19 -8.39 20.07 23.51
CA ASP A 19 -7.77 21.38 23.23
C ASP A 19 -8.82 22.34 22.63
N SER A 20 -8.76 23.62 22.99
CA SER A 20 -9.72 24.65 22.55
C SER A 20 -9.77 24.87 21.03
N SER A 21 -8.75 24.43 20.30
CA SER A 21 -8.74 24.47 18.84
C SER A 21 -9.61 23.40 18.17
N TYR A 22 -10.21 22.49 18.95
CA TYR A 22 -11.07 21.41 18.45
C TYR A 22 -12.41 21.37 19.18
N THR A 23 -13.45 20.99 18.44
CA THR A 23 -14.75 20.58 19.00
C THR A 23 -14.93 19.10 18.74
N ALA A 24 -15.39 18.36 19.76
CA ALA A 24 -15.49 16.90 19.69
C ALA A 24 -16.83 16.38 20.19
N VAL A 25 -17.28 15.28 19.59
CA VAL A 25 -18.31 14.38 20.11
C VAL A 25 -17.62 13.09 20.55
N GLN A 26 -17.67 12.77 21.82
CA GLN A 26 -17.14 11.54 22.41
C GLN A 26 -18.28 10.58 22.72
N ILE A 27 -18.16 9.31 22.29
CA ILE A 27 -19.14 8.26 22.48
C ILE A 27 -18.52 7.14 23.30
N GLY A 28 -18.98 7.00 24.55
CA GLY A 28 -18.35 6.09 25.51
C GLY A 28 -16.90 6.45 25.78
N GLY A 29 -16.07 5.49 26.22
CA GLY A 29 -14.67 5.72 26.58
C GLY A 29 -13.70 5.75 25.40
N ALA A 30 -14.08 5.26 24.23
CA ALA A 30 -13.13 5.00 23.15
C ALA A 30 -13.37 5.83 21.88
N ALA A 31 -14.62 6.01 21.43
CA ALA A 31 -14.90 6.62 20.16
C ALA A 31 -15.05 8.13 20.24
N SER A 32 -14.48 8.86 19.27
CA SER A 32 -14.74 10.29 19.14
C SER A 32 -14.68 10.75 17.68
N ILE A 33 -15.44 11.81 17.39
CA ILE A 33 -15.37 12.56 16.15
C ILE A 33 -15.01 13.99 16.54
N MET A 34 -13.96 14.55 15.92
CA MET A 34 -13.57 15.93 16.18
C MET A 34 -13.28 16.67 14.89
N SER A 35 -13.36 17.98 14.96
CA SER A 35 -12.94 18.88 13.89
C SER A 35 -12.29 20.12 14.50
N GLN A 36 -11.39 20.72 13.75
CA GLN A 36 -10.77 21.98 14.15
C GLN A 36 -11.80 23.12 14.07
N THR A 37 -11.79 24.00 15.07
CA THR A 37 -12.81 25.06 15.21
C THR A 37 -12.64 26.19 14.20
N THR A 38 -11.44 26.43 13.69
CA THR A 38 -11.09 27.61 12.87
C THR A 38 -10.54 27.28 11.48
N ALA A 39 -10.13 26.05 11.21
CA ALA A 39 -9.59 25.66 9.91
C ALA A 39 -10.63 24.90 9.08
N SER A 40 -10.84 25.34 7.85
CA SER A 40 -11.81 24.74 6.92
C SER A 40 -11.32 23.45 6.26
N SER A 41 -10.07 23.07 6.46
CA SER A 41 -9.42 21.95 5.75
C SER A 41 -8.88 20.84 6.68
N ASN A 42 -9.04 20.98 7.99
CA ASN A 42 -8.56 20.02 8.99
C ASN A 42 -9.72 19.33 9.72
N GLY A 43 -10.07 18.14 9.28
CA GLY A 43 -11.15 17.33 9.83
C GLY A 43 -12.30 17.09 8.87
N PRO A 44 -13.21 16.20 9.19
CA PRO A 44 -13.31 15.51 10.49
C PRO A 44 -12.22 14.46 10.74
N TYR A 45 -11.93 14.25 12.01
CA TYR A 45 -11.15 13.10 12.50
C TYR A 45 -12.11 12.12 13.16
N ILE A 46 -12.04 10.85 12.80
CA ILE A 46 -12.77 9.75 13.47
C ILE A 46 -11.74 8.96 14.25
N LEU A 47 -11.87 8.93 15.57
CA LEU A 47 -10.85 8.42 16.47
C LEU A 47 -11.36 7.22 17.27
N ASN A 48 -10.51 6.23 17.46
CA ASN A 48 -10.67 5.18 18.45
C ASN A 48 -9.54 5.27 19.46
N ASN A 49 -9.88 5.32 20.72
CA ASN A 49 -8.98 5.41 21.88
C ASN A 49 -7.99 6.59 21.79
N ALA A 50 -8.41 7.69 21.21
CA ALA A 50 -7.57 8.87 21.03
C ALA A 50 -8.35 10.17 21.23
N ARG A 51 -7.67 11.21 21.70
CA ARG A 51 -8.13 12.59 21.76
C ARG A 51 -7.00 13.54 21.44
N TRP A 52 -7.33 14.78 21.09
CA TRP A 52 -6.37 15.86 20.94
C TRP A 52 -6.34 16.75 22.19
N ASN A 53 -5.19 16.82 22.84
CA ASN A 53 -4.91 17.73 23.94
C ASN A 53 -3.41 18.04 23.94
N SER A 54 -3.03 19.15 23.28
CA SER A 54 -1.63 19.52 22.99
C SER A 54 -0.87 18.37 22.30
N GLY A 55 -1.53 17.70 21.35
CA GLY A 55 -1.09 16.48 20.67
C GLY A 55 -2.06 15.32 20.89
N PHE A 56 -1.94 14.28 20.06
CA PHE A 56 -2.75 13.08 20.22
C PHE A 56 -2.34 12.29 21.45
N LYS A 57 -3.31 11.89 22.26
CA LYS A 57 -3.15 11.11 23.50
C LYS A 57 -4.12 9.95 23.56
N TYR A 58 -3.70 8.85 24.19
CA TYR A 58 -4.58 7.72 24.49
C TYR A 58 -5.65 8.10 25.52
N ASN A 59 -6.90 7.72 25.28
CA ASN A 59 -7.98 7.86 26.28
C ASN A 59 -7.84 6.80 27.39
N ALA A 60 -7.47 5.58 27.01
CA ALA A 60 -7.25 4.45 27.90
C ALA A 60 -6.01 3.67 27.47
N THR A 61 -5.46 2.84 28.39
CA THR A 61 -4.38 1.92 28.03
C THR A 61 -4.86 0.95 26.95
N GLY A 62 -4.22 0.96 25.77
CA GLY A 62 -4.60 0.16 24.63
C GLY A 62 -4.08 0.73 23.31
N ALA A 63 -4.32 0.02 22.22
CA ALA A 63 -4.02 0.50 20.88
C ALA A 63 -5.01 1.60 20.45
N ALA A 64 -4.59 2.42 19.47
CA ALA A 64 -5.43 3.47 18.92
C ALA A 64 -5.45 3.41 17.39
N SER A 65 -6.50 3.97 16.80
CA SER A 65 -6.58 4.15 15.34
C SER A 65 -7.35 5.43 15.00
N SER A 66 -7.08 5.97 13.82
CA SER A 66 -7.82 7.13 13.32
C SER A 66 -8.07 7.05 11.81
N HIS A 67 -9.13 7.74 11.39
CA HIS A 67 -9.35 8.13 10.02
C HIS A 67 -9.41 9.65 9.98
N ASP A 68 -8.39 10.26 9.40
CA ASP A 68 -8.22 11.71 9.36
C ASP A 68 -8.48 12.20 7.94
N MET A 69 -9.28 13.25 7.81
CA MET A 69 -9.56 13.90 6.53
C MET A 69 -8.98 15.32 6.57
N ILE A 70 -7.81 15.51 5.96
CA ILE A 70 -7.03 16.74 6.05
C ILE A 70 -6.64 17.18 4.64
N ASN A 71 -6.98 18.41 4.28
CA ASN A 71 -6.64 19.02 2.98
C ASN A 71 -7.05 18.15 1.78
N GLY A 72 -8.23 17.49 1.85
CA GLY A 72 -8.72 16.59 0.80
C GLY A 72 -8.04 15.22 0.75
N VAL A 73 -7.15 14.92 1.71
CA VAL A 73 -6.46 13.64 1.84
C VAL A 73 -7.10 12.82 2.95
N HIS A 74 -7.28 11.52 2.72
CA HIS A 74 -7.70 10.57 3.73
C HIS A 74 -6.48 9.80 4.26
N TYR A 75 -6.28 9.81 5.57
CA TYR A 75 -5.26 9.04 6.26
C TYR A 75 -5.91 8.01 7.17
N PHE A 76 -5.52 6.75 7.05
CA PHE A 76 -5.88 5.68 7.96
C PHE A 76 -4.64 5.38 8.81
N ASN A 77 -4.72 5.73 10.09
CA ASN A 77 -3.60 5.63 10.99
C ASN A 77 -3.85 4.57 12.07
N VAL A 78 -2.79 3.93 12.49
CA VAL A 78 -2.77 2.97 13.59
C VAL A 78 -1.65 3.33 14.56
N ALA A 79 -1.84 2.97 15.83
CA ALA A 79 -0.80 3.08 16.83
C ALA A 79 -0.80 1.84 17.74
N PRO A 80 0.37 1.35 18.15
CA PRO A 80 0.47 0.24 19.11
C PRO A 80 -0.16 0.62 20.45
N SER A 81 -0.30 -0.36 21.35
CA SER A 81 -0.80 -0.11 22.69
C SER A 81 0.11 0.88 23.44
N GLY A 82 -0.50 1.90 24.03
CA GLY A 82 0.13 2.88 24.89
C GLY A 82 -0.65 3.03 26.21
N THR A 83 -0.04 3.69 27.20
CA THR A 83 -0.67 3.99 28.47
C THR A 83 -1.65 5.15 28.31
N ALA A 84 -2.76 5.15 29.06
CA ALA A 84 -3.67 6.30 29.13
C ALA A 84 -2.90 7.62 29.35
N ASP A 85 -3.33 8.69 28.70
CA ASP A 85 -2.72 10.04 28.72
C ASP A 85 -1.33 10.17 28.08
N SER A 86 -0.68 9.08 27.68
CA SER A 86 0.59 9.17 26.94
C SER A 86 0.37 9.65 25.50
N ALA A 87 1.41 10.23 24.91
CA ALA A 87 1.39 10.69 23.52
C ALA A 87 1.28 9.52 22.54
N ILE A 88 0.47 9.71 21.47
CA ILE A 88 0.35 8.74 20.39
C ILE A 88 1.33 9.08 19.28
N SER A 89 2.10 8.08 18.84
CA SER A 89 2.88 8.13 17.61
C SER A 89 2.13 7.31 16.55
N TRP A 90 1.59 8.00 15.54
CA TRP A 90 0.83 7.38 14.48
C TRP A 90 1.72 6.74 13.40
N THR A 91 1.30 5.59 12.92
CA THR A 91 1.77 5.01 11.66
C THR A 91 0.65 5.10 10.64
N THR A 92 0.87 5.81 9.55
CA THR A 92 -0.09 5.86 8.45
C THR A 92 -0.04 4.55 7.67
N ALA A 93 -1.08 3.75 7.81
CA ALA A 93 -1.20 2.46 7.14
C ALA A 93 -1.69 2.59 5.69
N MET A 94 -2.61 3.54 5.45
CA MET A 94 -3.16 3.80 4.11
C MET A 94 -3.43 5.29 3.93
N THR A 95 -3.22 5.76 2.71
CA THR A 95 -3.54 7.14 2.29
C THR A 95 -4.34 7.11 1.00
N ILE A 96 -5.34 8.01 0.88
CA ILE A 96 -5.93 8.39 -0.40
C ILE A 96 -5.65 9.87 -0.57
N ASN A 97 -4.82 10.24 -1.54
CA ASN A 97 -4.47 11.65 -1.75
C ASN A 97 -5.56 12.39 -2.56
N ASN A 98 -5.47 13.69 -2.65
CA ASN A 98 -6.44 14.53 -3.35
C ASN A 98 -6.45 14.36 -4.89
N SER A 99 -5.53 13.60 -5.46
CA SER A 99 -5.56 13.15 -6.86
C SER A 99 -6.28 11.80 -7.04
N GLY A 100 -6.77 11.19 -5.96
CA GLY A 100 -7.42 9.88 -5.97
C GLY A 100 -6.46 8.70 -5.89
N ASN A 101 -5.15 8.92 -5.77
CA ASN A 101 -4.18 7.83 -5.66
C ASN A 101 -4.23 7.18 -4.27
N VAL A 102 -4.14 5.87 -4.22
CA VAL A 102 -4.15 5.06 -2.99
C VAL A 102 -2.74 4.58 -2.66
N GLY A 103 -2.30 4.84 -1.45
CA GLY A 103 -1.05 4.33 -0.90
C GLY A 103 -1.31 3.39 0.28
N ILE A 104 -0.71 2.21 0.28
CA ILE A 104 -0.66 1.29 1.43
C ILE A 104 0.79 1.20 1.87
N GLY A 105 1.08 1.59 3.12
CA GLY A 105 2.44 1.69 3.63
C GLY A 105 3.23 2.91 3.09
N THR A 106 2.56 3.83 2.41
CA THR A 106 3.14 5.10 1.94
C THR A 106 2.13 6.23 2.05
N SER A 107 2.58 7.40 2.46
CA SER A 107 1.77 8.63 2.52
C SER A 107 1.84 9.46 1.22
N SER A 108 2.68 9.08 0.25
CA SER A 108 2.93 9.84 -0.98
C SER A 108 2.83 8.94 -2.21
N PRO A 109 1.63 8.41 -2.53
CA PRO A 109 1.45 7.57 -3.70
C PRO A 109 1.59 8.39 -4.99
N ALA A 110 2.56 8.00 -5.84
CA ALA A 110 2.84 8.65 -7.12
C ALA A 110 2.02 8.07 -8.29
N ARG A 111 1.19 7.06 -8.06
CA ARG A 111 0.35 6.36 -9.05
C ARG A 111 -0.96 5.97 -8.39
N ASP A 112 -1.95 5.56 -9.18
CA ASP A 112 -3.31 5.18 -8.73
C ASP A 112 -3.32 4.22 -7.54
N LEU A 113 -2.40 3.24 -7.53
CA LEU A 113 -2.17 2.35 -6.39
C LEU A 113 -0.67 2.11 -6.18
N VAL A 114 -0.20 2.39 -4.97
CA VAL A 114 1.17 2.09 -4.52
C VAL A 114 1.10 1.27 -3.24
N ILE A 115 1.77 0.12 -3.22
CA ILE A 115 1.87 -0.76 -2.04
C ILE A 115 3.32 -0.85 -1.63
N GLY A 116 3.60 -0.40 -0.43
CA GLY A 116 4.93 -0.39 0.17
C GLY A 116 5.85 0.72 -0.32
N VAL A 117 6.80 1.09 0.48
CA VAL A 117 7.92 1.96 0.13
C VAL A 117 9.20 1.27 0.60
N GLY A 118 9.87 0.62 -0.31
CA GLY A 118 11.23 0.12 -0.14
C GLY A 118 11.49 -0.67 1.16
N GLY A 119 11.91 -1.88 1.03
CA GLY A 119 12.28 -2.79 2.12
C GLY A 119 11.98 -4.23 1.70
N ASP A 120 12.72 -5.15 2.23
CA ASP A 120 12.48 -6.58 2.04
C ASP A 120 11.11 -6.94 2.63
N GLY A 121 10.16 -7.30 1.79
CA GLY A 121 8.81 -7.72 2.19
C GLY A 121 7.66 -6.84 1.69
N ALA A 122 7.91 -5.79 0.90
CA ALA A 122 6.85 -5.08 0.20
C ALA A 122 6.39 -5.90 -1.02
N GLY A 123 5.11 -6.22 -1.08
CA GLY A 123 4.57 -7.00 -2.19
C GLY A 123 3.05 -7.11 -2.17
N ILE A 124 2.52 -7.62 -3.26
CA ILE A 124 1.13 -8.02 -3.37
C ILE A 124 1.12 -9.55 -3.31
N ASP A 125 0.58 -10.12 -2.22
CA ASP A 125 0.31 -11.55 -2.13
C ASP A 125 -1.11 -11.81 -2.62
N VAL A 126 -1.23 -12.63 -3.66
CA VAL A 126 -2.52 -13.11 -4.18
C VAL A 126 -2.67 -14.58 -3.79
N ASN A 127 -3.19 -14.81 -2.61
CA ASN A 127 -3.41 -16.15 -2.09
C ASN A 127 -4.79 -16.67 -2.50
N VAL A 128 -4.84 -17.86 -3.13
CA VAL A 128 -6.07 -18.54 -3.51
C VAL A 128 -6.21 -19.80 -2.64
N THR A 129 -7.10 -19.71 -1.65
CA THR A 129 -7.36 -20.81 -0.71
C THR A 129 -8.43 -21.82 -1.19
N SER A 130 -8.97 -21.63 -2.38
CA SER A 130 -10.02 -22.46 -2.98
C SER A 130 -9.54 -23.06 -4.31
N SER A 131 -10.14 -24.19 -4.72
CA SER A 131 -9.90 -24.84 -6.01
C SER A 131 -10.36 -24.00 -7.23
N THR A 132 -10.83 -22.80 -7.01
CA THR A 132 -11.19 -21.84 -8.06
C THR A 132 -9.94 -21.06 -8.50
N ILE A 133 -9.73 -20.93 -9.79
CA ILE A 133 -8.54 -20.34 -10.39
C ILE A 133 -8.41 -18.86 -10.01
N GLY A 134 -7.37 -18.52 -9.24
CA GLY A 134 -6.95 -17.14 -9.05
C GLY A 134 -6.17 -16.64 -10.28
N GLN A 135 -6.45 -15.42 -10.72
CA GLN A 135 -5.80 -14.82 -11.87
C GLN A 135 -5.31 -13.41 -11.55
N ILE A 136 -4.05 -13.13 -11.88
CA ILE A 136 -3.60 -11.74 -12.08
C ILE A 136 -3.73 -11.46 -13.58
N ARG A 137 -4.69 -10.61 -13.96
CA ARG A 137 -4.91 -10.22 -15.36
C ARG A 137 -4.15 -8.92 -15.65
N ILE A 138 -3.22 -8.98 -16.60
CA ILE A 138 -2.52 -7.81 -17.11
C ILE A 138 -2.99 -7.62 -18.56
N GLY A 139 -3.69 -6.53 -18.80
CA GLY A 139 -4.29 -6.23 -20.10
C GLY A 139 -3.91 -4.85 -20.63
N LYS A 140 -4.11 -4.63 -21.92
CA LYS A 140 -3.98 -3.34 -22.60
C LYS A 140 -5.15 -3.14 -23.55
N THR A 141 -5.50 -1.89 -23.83
CA THR A 141 -6.59 -1.51 -24.74
C THR A 141 -6.10 -1.01 -26.10
N PHE A 142 -4.79 -0.98 -26.32
CA PHE A 142 -4.18 -0.52 -27.59
C PHE A 142 -3.43 -1.65 -28.27
N SER A 143 -3.24 -1.54 -29.59
CA SER A 143 -2.42 -2.47 -30.38
C SER A 143 -0.93 -2.14 -30.22
N GLY A 144 -0.07 -3.15 -30.39
CA GLY A 144 1.38 -3.03 -30.27
C GLY A 144 1.97 -3.94 -29.19
N SER A 145 3.27 -3.82 -28.93
CA SER A 145 3.93 -4.57 -27.88
C SER A 145 3.92 -3.78 -26.55
N THR A 146 3.87 -4.48 -25.43
CA THR A 146 4.01 -3.90 -24.10
C THR A 146 4.77 -4.84 -23.19
N THR A 147 5.38 -4.27 -22.14
CA THR A 147 5.97 -5.04 -21.05
C THR A 147 4.94 -5.18 -19.94
N ALA A 148 4.55 -6.43 -19.64
CA ALA A 148 3.59 -6.76 -18.58
C ALA A 148 4.24 -6.82 -17.19
N MET A 149 5.46 -7.37 -17.14
CA MET A 149 6.20 -7.54 -15.91
C MET A 149 7.67 -7.18 -16.13
N VAL A 150 8.27 -6.46 -15.22
CA VAL A 150 9.69 -6.09 -15.24
C VAL A 150 10.36 -6.62 -13.98
N PHE A 151 11.41 -7.39 -14.15
CA PHE A 151 12.28 -7.81 -13.07
C PHE A 151 13.44 -6.83 -12.96
N LYS A 152 13.65 -6.28 -11.78
CA LYS A 152 14.72 -5.30 -11.52
C LYS A 152 15.65 -5.80 -10.41
N SER A 153 16.93 -5.50 -10.55
CA SER A 153 17.94 -5.63 -9.51
C SER A 153 18.72 -4.33 -9.42
N ASN A 154 18.82 -3.75 -8.22
CA ASN A 154 19.49 -2.47 -7.99
C ASN A 154 19.05 -1.36 -8.98
N GLY A 155 17.74 -1.26 -9.25
CA GLY A 155 17.17 -0.26 -10.17
C GLY A 155 17.30 -0.60 -11.67
N SER A 156 18.14 -1.55 -12.06
CA SER A 156 18.33 -1.99 -13.45
C SER A 156 17.39 -3.13 -13.83
N THR A 157 16.86 -3.11 -15.04
CA THR A 157 16.04 -4.20 -15.56
C THR A 157 16.92 -5.40 -15.89
N VAL A 158 16.63 -6.55 -15.28
CA VAL A 158 17.34 -7.82 -15.50
C VAL A 158 16.52 -8.82 -16.30
N GLY A 159 15.24 -8.58 -16.47
CA GLY A 159 14.35 -9.39 -17.28
C GLY A 159 12.96 -8.79 -17.38
N SER A 160 12.15 -9.32 -18.27
CA SER A 160 10.75 -8.89 -18.43
C SER A 160 9.89 -9.96 -19.09
N ILE A 161 8.59 -9.87 -18.84
CA ILE A 161 7.58 -10.57 -19.64
C ILE A 161 6.85 -9.51 -20.45
N GLY A 162 6.92 -9.63 -21.76
CA GLY A 162 6.21 -8.76 -22.69
C GLY A 162 5.16 -9.52 -23.47
N TYR A 163 4.21 -8.82 -24.07
CA TYR A 163 3.25 -9.42 -24.97
C TYR A 163 2.82 -8.47 -26.09
N THR A 164 2.37 -9.04 -27.16
CA THR A 164 1.74 -8.37 -28.29
C THR A 164 0.26 -8.75 -28.34
N ASN A 165 -0.42 -8.44 -29.46
CA ASN A 165 -1.80 -8.90 -29.67
C ASN A 165 -1.89 -10.42 -29.90
N SER A 166 -0.77 -11.09 -30.23
CA SER A 166 -0.75 -12.49 -30.67
C SER A 166 0.36 -13.33 -30.01
N SER A 167 1.24 -12.75 -29.21
CA SER A 167 2.38 -13.49 -28.65
C SER A 167 2.79 -12.97 -27.28
N THR A 168 3.44 -13.82 -26.48
CA THR A 168 4.11 -13.50 -25.22
C THR A 168 5.60 -13.75 -25.39
N SER A 169 6.42 -12.84 -24.87
CA SER A 169 7.86 -12.95 -24.85
C SER A 169 8.39 -12.98 -23.42
N TYR A 170 9.32 -13.88 -23.14
CA TYR A 170 10.08 -13.94 -21.91
C TYR A 170 11.49 -13.43 -22.21
N ASN A 171 11.79 -12.21 -21.73
CA ASN A 171 13.05 -11.55 -22.02
C ASN A 171 13.99 -11.69 -20.82
N THR A 172 15.13 -12.31 -21.07
CA THR A 172 16.23 -12.40 -20.10
C THR A 172 17.43 -11.65 -20.65
N SER A 173 18.19 -10.98 -19.79
CA SER A 173 19.43 -10.37 -20.20
C SER A 173 20.47 -11.47 -20.46
N SER A 174 20.91 -11.60 -21.69
CA SER A 174 22.05 -12.45 -22.07
C SER A 174 23.10 -11.57 -22.74
N ASP A 175 23.70 -10.67 -21.96
CA ASP A 175 24.74 -9.79 -22.45
C ASP A 175 26.02 -10.57 -22.67
N TYR A 176 26.57 -10.52 -23.90
CA TYR A 176 27.83 -11.18 -24.22
C TYR A 176 29.01 -10.68 -23.37
N ARG A 177 28.94 -9.45 -22.85
CA ARG A 177 29.95 -8.86 -21.98
C ARG A 177 30.05 -9.53 -20.61
N LEU A 178 29.00 -10.26 -20.21
CA LEU A 178 28.95 -11.07 -18.99
C LEU A 178 29.46 -12.50 -19.20
N LYS A 179 29.88 -12.83 -20.43
CA LYS A 179 30.41 -14.15 -20.78
C LYS A 179 31.90 -14.06 -20.89
N THR A 180 32.61 -14.89 -20.12
CA THR A 180 34.07 -15.04 -20.18
C THR A 180 34.40 -16.33 -20.89
N ASP A 181 35.61 -16.42 -21.45
CA ASP A 181 36.17 -17.63 -22.08
C ASP A 181 35.26 -18.20 -23.20
N VAL A 182 34.85 -17.33 -24.11
CA VAL A 182 34.09 -17.71 -25.30
C VAL A 182 35.02 -18.44 -26.26
N GLN A 183 34.89 -19.78 -26.34
CA GLN A 183 35.65 -20.63 -27.24
C GLN A 183 34.80 -21.15 -28.38
N PRO A 184 35.35 -21.36 -29.58
CA PRO A 184 34.64 -22.06 -30.65
C PRO A 184 34.16 -23.43 -30.20
N MET A 185 32.92 -23.77 -30.52
CA MET A 185 32.38 -25.06 -30.18
C MET A 185 33.04 -26.18 -31.03
N THR A 186 33.70 -27.11 -30.36
CA THR A 186 34.19 -28.35 -31.03
C THR A 186 33.14 -29.44 -31.00
N GLY A 187 33.10 -30.28 -32.03
CA GLY A 187 32.13 -31.39 -32.13
C GLY A 187 30.68 -30.94 -32.32
N ALA A 188 30.46 -29.72 -32.84
CA ALA A 188 29.10 -29.19 -33.03
C ALA A 188 28.19 -30.11 -33.86
N ALA A 189 28.71 -30.64 -34.96
CA ALA A 189 27.97 -31.55 -35.84
C ALA A 189 27.53 -32.83 -35.13
N ASP A 190 28.40 -33.40 -34.27
CA ASP A 190 28.10 -34.63 -33.54
C ASP A 190 27.08 -34.36 -32.41
N ARG A 191 27.16 -33.19 -31.77
CA ARG A 191 26.14 -32.78 -30.81
C ARG A 191 24.77 -32.56 -31.47
N VAL A 192 24.71 -31.99 -32.67
CA VAL A 192 23.47 -31.84 -33.44
C VAL A 192 22.88 -33.21 -33.82
N LYS A 193 23.71 -34.19 -34.18
CA LYS A 193 23.24 -35.57 -34.48
C LYS A 193 22.61 -36.26 -33.27
N LEU A 194 22.95 -35.87 -32.06
CA LEU A 194 22.38 -36.40 -30.82
C LEU A 194 21.00 -35.79 -30.51
N LEU A 195 20.63 -34.65 -31.11
CA LEU A 195 19.30 -34.12 -31.00
C LEU A 195 18.31 -35.08 -31.64
N LYS A 196 17.17 -35.27 -31.01
CA LYS A 196 16.04 -36.04 -31.53
C LYS A 196 14.91 -35.08 -31.93
N PRO A 197 15.06 -34.32 -33.05
CA PRO A 197 13.99 -33.48 -33.51
C PRO A 197 12.77 -34.31 -33.86
N CYS A 198 11.59 -33.84 -33.46
CA CYS A 198 10.32 -34.50 -33.78
C CYS A 198 9.31 -33.45 -34.23
N ASN A 199 8.42 -33.90 -35.13
CA ASN A 199 7.20 -33.19 -35.42
C ASN A 199 6.12 -33.71 -34.47
N PHE A 200 5.24 -32.85 -33.99
CA PHE A 200 4.10 -33.26 -33.17
C PHE A 200 2.88 -32.44 -33.57
N GLU A 201 1.72 -32.98 -33.29
CA GLU A 201 0.44 -32.29 -33.39
C GLU A 201 -0.14 -32.20 -31.97
N TRP A 202 -0.86 -31.13 -31.71
CA TRP A 202 -1.58 -30.94 -30.46
C TRP A 202 -2.87 -31.77 -30.50
N ILE A 203 -3.19 -32.45 -29.41
CA ILE A 203 -4.44 -33.19 -29.23
C ILE A 203 -5.55 -32.20 -28.82
#